data_2599f1c297bea759b3cd0da8593efb54
#
_entry.id   2599f1c297bea759b3cd0da8593efb54
#
_cell.length_a   1.000
_cell.length_b   1.000
_cell.length_c   1.000
_cell.angle_alpha   90.00
_cell.angle_beta   90.00
_cell.angle_gamma   90.00
#
_symmetry.space_group_name_H-M   'P 1'
#
loop_
_entity.id
_entity.type
_entity.pdbx_description
1 polymer ?
#
loop_
_entity_poly.entity_id
_entity_poly.type
_entity_poly.pdbx_seq_one_letter_code
_entity_poly.pdbx_strand_id
1 'polypeptide(L)'
;MPNARYTSVMQNDAIHIKKELRHKALTRRDAMLASAREQASRAISWKLKDQLAYLSAGSTVAVYAPMKSEVNLGDFIVWCYTQKLTVVFPCMNIKGSTPRMYMRSVEYQAWRDGNVPFIANPLKRFAEDDESVSDFPICAPGFIDAVIVPMVAFDSDFQRLGYG
;
A
#
# COMPACT_ATOMS: atom_id res chain seq x y z
N MET A 1 9.99 -39.63 -2.53
CA MET A 1 10.31 -38.23 -2.84
C MET A 1 9.36 -37.76 -3.94
N PRO A 2 8.64 -36.66 -3.79
CA PRO A 2 7.76 -36.16 -4.83
C PRO A 2 8.57 -35.75 -6.05
N ASN A 3 8.12 -36.15 -7.22
CA ASN A 3 8.79 -36.00 -8.50
C ASN A 3 8.87 -34.50 -8.86
N ALA A 4 10.07 -33.93 -9.08
CA ALA A 4 10.32 -32.51 -9.35
C ALA A 4 9.49 -31.97 -10.56
N ARG A 5 9.12 -32.82 -11.51
CA ARG A 5 8.21 -32.46 -12.63
C ARG A 5 6.77 -32.24 -12.18
N TYR A 6 6.28 -33.00 -11.18
CA TYR A 6 4.91 -32.84 -10.66
C TYR A 6 4.77 -31.50 -9.90
N THR A 7 5.80 -31.13 -9.15
CA THR A 7 5.83 -29.86 -8.39
C THR A 7 5.86 -28.65 -9.33
N SER A 8 6.57 -28.71 -10.46
CA SER A 8 6.66 -27.60 -11.43
C SER A 8 5.36 -27.38 -12.21
N VAL A 9 4.62 -28.44 -12.56
CA VAL A 9 3.31 -28.32 -13.23
C VAL A 9 2.28 -27.70 -12.29
N MET A 10 2.19 -28.16 -11.05
CA MET A 10 1.28 -27.59 -10.04
C MET A 10 1.59 -26.11 -9.71
N GLN A 11 2.87 -25.73 -9.71
CA GLN A 11 3.27 -24.34 -9.53
C GLN A 11 2.86 -23.45 -10.71
N ASN A 12 3.01 -23.92 -11.94
CA ASN A 12 2.60 -23.21 -13.14
C ASN A 12 1.08 -23.01 -13.18
N ASP A 13 0.31 -24.03 -12.84
CA ASP A 13 -1.16 -23.95 -12.76
C ASP A 13 -1.61 -22.93 -11.71
N ALA A 14 -0.99 -22.92 -10.52
CA ALA A 14 -1.29 -21.97 -9.47
C ALA A 14 -0.97 -20.52 -9.88
N ILE A 15 0.13 -20.29 -10.60
CA ILE A 15 0.50 -18.99 -11.13
C ILE A 15 -0.54 -18.50 -12.15
N HIS A 16 -0.96 -19.39 -13.04
CA HIS A 16 -1.97 -19.08 -14.06
C HIS A 16 -3.32 -18.72 -13.42
N ILE A 17 -3.80 -19.54 -12.49
CA ILE A 17 -5.04 -19.29 -11.74
C ILE A 17 -4.98 -17.94 -10.99
N LYS A 18 -3.88 -17.64 -10.30
CA LYS A 18 -3.70 -16.35 -9.61
C LYS A 18 -3.74 -15.17 -10.59
N LYS A 19 -3.17 -15.31 -11.78
CA LYS A 19 -3.18 -14.29 -12.82
C LYS A 19 -4.60 -14.03 -13.33
N GLU A 20 -5.37 -15.08 -13.60
CA GLU A 20 -6.77 -14.96 -14.01
C GLU A 20 -7.65 -14.31 -12.94
N LEU A 21 -7.50 -14.73 -11.67
CA LEU A 21 -8.26 -14.16 -10.55
C LEU A 21 -7.96 -12.67 -10.37
N ARG A 22 -6.66 -12.28 -10.49
CA ARG A 22 -6.28 -10.86 -10.47
C ARG A 22 -6.96 -10.08 -11.59
N HIS A 23 -6.89 -10.60 -12.80
CA HIS A 23 -7.50 -9.94 -13.96
C HIS A 23 -9.00 -9.73 -13.75
N LYS A 24 -9.73 -10.78 -13.36
CA LYS A 24 -11.17 -10.71 -13.08
C LYS A 24 -11.50 -9.69 -11.98
N ALA A 25 -10.76 -9.71 -10.88
CA ALA A 25 -10.98 -8.79 -9.76
C ALA A 25 -10.69 -7.33 -10.13
N LEU A 26 -9.58 -7.08 -10.83
CA LEU A 26 -9.23 -5.74 -11.33
C LEU A 26 -10.24 -5.22 -12.33
N THR A 27 -10.64 -6.02 -13.32
CA THR A 27 -11.67 -5.63 -14.30
C THR A 27 -12.97 -5.25 -13.61
N ARG A 28 -13.43 -6.04 -12.63
CA ARG A 28 -14.65 -5.75 -11.87
C ARG A 28 -14.50 -4.43 -11.07
N ARG A 29 -13.37 -4.20 -10.42
CA ARG A 29 -13.10 -2.99 -9.65
C ARG A 29 -13.01 -1.75 -10.53
N ASP A 30 -12.34 -1.88 -11.69
CA ASP A 30 -12.16 -0.78 -12.64
C ASP A 30 -13.48 -0.38 -13.32
N ALA A 31 -14.40 -1.33 -13.48
CA ALA A 31 -15.74 -1.11 -14.03
C ALA A 31 -16.72 -0.43 -13.04
N MET A 32 -16.36 -0.32 -11.75
CA MET A 32 -17.20 0.39 -10.77
C MET A 32 -17.31 1.88 -11.11
N LEU A 33 -18.50 2.45 -10.93
CA LEU A 33 -18.69 3.90 -11.03
C LEU A 33 -17.78 4.66 -10.06
N ALA A 34 -17.29 5.81 -10.46
CA ALA A 34 -16.41 6.64 -9.61
C ALA A 34 -17.07 6.97 -8.26
N SER A 35 -18.37 7.31 -8.27
CA SER A 35 -19.15 7.58 -7.05
C SER A 35 -19.22 6.38 -6.10
N ALA A 36 -19.39 5.16 -6.64
CA ALA A 36 -19.42 3.93 -5.85
C ALA A 36 -18.04 3.63 -5.23
N ARG A 37 -16.94 3.84 -5.99
CA ARG A 37 -15.58 3.71 -5.47
C ARG A 37 -15.28 4.70 -4.35
N GLU A 38 -15.72 5.94 -4.51
CA GLU A 38 -15.56 6.99 -3.50
C GLU A 38 -16.35 6.67 -2.23
N GLN A 39 -17.60 6.23 -2.35
CA GLN A 39 -18.42 5.78 -1.22
C GLN A 39 -17.77 4.60 -0.48
N ALA A 40 -17.26 3.60 -1.22
CA ALA A 40 -16.54 2.48 -0.64
C ALA A 40 -15.26 2.93 0.08
N SER A 41 -14.50 3.87 -0.49
CA SER A 41 -13.30 4.42 0.12
C SER A 41 -13.62 5.14 1.44
N ARG A 42 -14.68 5.93 1.48
CA ARG A 42 -15.14 6.58 2.73
C ARG A 42 -15.55 5.56 3.79
N ALA A 43 -16.31 4.53 3.40
CA ALA A 43 -16.74 3.48 4.32
C ALA A 43 -15.57 2.69 4.89
N ILE A 44 -14.56 2.38 4.07
CA ILE A 44 -13.33 1.71 4.50
C ILE A 44 -12.52 2.62 5.42
N SER A 45 -12.33 3.89 5.06
CA SER A 45 -11.63 4.86 5.91
C SER A 45 -12.29 5.00 7.27
N TRP A 46 -13.62 5.01 7.34
CA TRP A 46 -14.35 5.03 8.60
C TRP A 46 -14.05 3.79 9.46
N LYS A 47 -14.11 2.59 8.87
CA LYS A 47 -13.78 1.35 9.57
C LYS A 47 -12.33 1.31 10.05
N LEU A 48 -11.38 1.82 9.25
CA LEU A 48 -9.97 1.90 9.66
C LEU A 48 -9.79 2.82 10.88
N LYS A 49 -10.48 3.97 10.90
CA LYS A 49 -10.47 4.88 12.06
C LYS A 49 -10.97 4.19 13.34
N ASP A 50 -12.06 3.45 13.23
CA ASP A 50 -12.64 2.69 14.34
C ASP A 50 -11.68 1.59 14.83
N GLN A 51 -11.15 0.78 13.91
CA GLN A 51 -10.23 -0.32 14.21
C GLN A 51 -8.88 0.14 14.80
N LEU A 52 -8.44 1.36 14.48
CA LEU A 52 -7.15 1.90 14.93
C LEU A 52 -7.30 3.00 15.99
N ALA A 53 -8.50 3.18 16.56
CA ALA A 53 -8.76 4.17 17.60
C ALA A 53 -7.96 3.96 18.89
N TYR A 54 -7.36 2.77 19.08
CA TYR A 54 -6.49 2.45 20.22
C TYR A 54 -5.08 3.03 20.10
N LEU A 55 -4.67 3.50 18.91
CA LEU A 55 -3.35 4.08 18.71
C LEU A 55 -3.22 5.43 19.43
N SER A 56 -2.11 5.60 20.11
CA SER A 56 -1.79 6.83 20.82
C SER A 56 -1.07 7.84 19.92
N ALA A 57 -1.08 9.12 20.30
CA ALA A 57 -0.26 10.13 19.64
C ALA A 57 1.21 9.69 19.60
N GLY A 58 1.86 9.86 18.45
CA GLY A 58 3.22 9.40 18.21
C GLY A 58 3.32 7.98 17.63
N SER A 59 2.26 7.14 17.68
CA SER A 59 2.25 5.86 16.97
C SER A 59 2.41 6.04 15.47
N THR A 60 3.06 5.08 14.82
CA THR A 60 3.39 5.13 13.39
C THR A 60 2.48 4.20 12.57
N VAL A 61 1.84 4.76 11.55
CA VAL A 61 0.98 4.03 10.63
C VAL A 61 1.56 4.06 9.22
N ALA A 62 1.83 2.88 8.67
CA ALA A 62 2.23 2.73 7.29
C ALA A 62 1.00 2.65 6.39
N VAL A 63 0.98 3.48 5.36
CA VAL A 63 -0.08 3.54 4.35
C VAL A 63 0.50 3.40 2.95
N TYR A 64 -0.35 3.29 1.94
CA TYR A 64 0.07 3.28 0.55
C TYR A 64 -0.43 4.53 -0.20
N ALA A 65 0.23 4.89 -1.29
CA ALA A 65 -0.27 5.87 -2.26
C ALA A 65 -1.22 5.15 -3.23
N PRO A 66 -2.52 5.47 -3.23
CA PRO A 66 -3.50 4.76 -4.05
C PRO A 66 -3.19 4.91 -5.54
N MET A 67 -3.24 3.81 -6.28
CA MET A 67 -3.08 3.79 -7.74
C MET A 67 -4.40 3.39 -8.41
N LYS A 68 -4.73 4.06 -9.53
CA LYS A 68 -5.90 3.73 -10.38
C LYS A 68 -7.20 3.66 -9.55
N SER A 69 -7.81 2.48 -9.47
CA SER A 69 -9.07 2.21 -8.79
C SER A 69 -8.91 1.67 -7.36
N GLU A 70 -7.72 1.77 -6.79
CA GLU A 70 -7.51 1.40 -5.37
C GLU A 70 -8.33 2.27 -4.43
N VAL A 71 -8.54 1.76 -3.23
CA VAL A 71 -9.21 2.50 -2.15
C VAL A 71 -8.42 3.78 -1.86
N ASN A 72 -9.09 4.92 -1.94
CA ASN A 72 -8.51 6.19 -1.56
C ASN A 72 -8.50 6.31 -0.04
N LEU A 73 -7.32 6.43 0.55
CA LEU A 73 -7.11 6.55 1.99
C LEU A 73 -7.09 8.01 2.49
N GLY A 74 -7.40 9.00 1.64
CA GLY A 74 -7.29 10.42 2.01
C GLY A 74 -7.94 10.78 3.34
N ASP A 75 -9.20 10.39 3.54
CA ASP A 75 -9.94 10.65 4.79
C ASP A 75 -9.32 9.96 6.02
N PHE A 76 -8.74 8.79 5.82
CA PHE A 76 -8.04 8.07 6.87
C PHE A 76 -6.68 8.72 7.20
N ILE A 77 -5.93 9.13 6.19
CA ILE A 77 -4.64 9.83 6.35
C ILE A 77 -4.81 11.15 7.09
N VAL A 78 -5.84 11.95 6.72
CA VAL A 78 -6.17 13.19 7.45
C VAL A 78 -6.47 12.88 8.92
N TRP A 79 -7.24 11.84 9.20
CA TRP A 79 -7.52 11.42 10.57
C TRP A 79 -6.24 11.02 11.31
N CYS A 80 -5.32 10.27 10.70
CA CYS A 80 -4.03 9.92 11.33
C CYS A 80 -3.30 11.19 11.80
N TYR A 81 -3.19 12.21 10.95
CA TYR A 81 -2.54 13.47 11.33
C TYR A 81 -3.30 14.22 12.43
N THR A 82 -4.65 14.22 12.41
CA THR A 82 -5.44 14.86 13.49
C THR A 82 -5.27 14.16 14.84
N GLN A 83 -5.02 12.83 14.83
CA GLN A 83 -4.68 12.06 16.03
C GLN A 83 -3.19 12.17 16.42
N LYS A 84 -2.40 13.00 15.72
CA LYS A 84 -0.95 13.15 15.93
C LYS A 84 -0.18 11.84 15.72
N LEU A 85 -0.66 10.99 14.81
CA LEU A 85 0.08 9.79 14.40
C LEU A 85 1.14 10.16 13.36
N THR A 86 2.24 9.44 13.36
CA THR A 86 3.25 9.51 12.29
C THR A 86 2.77 8.68 11.10
N VAL A 87 2.71 9.28 9.92
CA VAL A 87 2.30 8.58 8.69
C VAL A 87 3.51 8.31 7.82
N VAL A 88 3.69 7.05 7.43
CA VAL A 88 4.79 6.64 6.56
C VAL A 88 4.30 6.00 5.27
N PHE A 89 4.97 6.30 4.16
CA PHE A 89 4.63 5.81 2.83
C PHE A 89 5.78 4.99 2.24
N PRO A 90 5.48 4.01 1.36
CA PRO A 90 6.51 3.25 0.67
C PRO A 90 7.25 4.13 -0.35
N CYS A 91 8.57 4.05 -0.32
CA CYS A 91 9.46 4.64 -1.29
C CYS A 91 10.40 3.56 -1.83
N MET A 92 10.38 3.34 -3.13
CA MET A 92 11.25 2.36 -3.78
C MET A 92 12.62 2.97 -4.05
N ASN A 93 13.65 2.45 -3.41
CA ASN A 93 15.03 2.87 -3.67
C ASN A 93 15.79 1.78 -4.45
N ILE A 94 16.83 2.19 -5.15
CA ILE A 94 17.78 1.29 -5.81
C ILE A 94 19.14 1.47 -5.13
N LYS A 95 19.69 0.35 -4.62
CA LYS A 95 21.08 0.27 -4.19
C LYS A 95 21.81 -0.68 -5.13
N GLY A 96 22.66 -0.13 -5.99
CA GLY A 96 23.25 -0.91 -7.09
C GLY A 96 22.14 -1.42 -8.02
N SER A 97 22.06 -2.74 -8.24
CA SER A 97 21.02 -3.38 -9.07
C SER A 97 19.82 -3.88 -8.28
N THR A 98 19.83 -3.75 -6.94
CA THR A 98 18.80 -4.36 -6.08
C THR A 98 17.79 -3.30 -5.62
N PRO A 99 16.51 -3.40 -6.01
CA PRO A 99 15.47 -2.54 -5.49
C PRO A 99 15.18 -2.87 -4.02
N ARG A 100 15.00 -1.84 -3.19
CA ARG A 100 14.59 -1.94 -1.80
C ARG A 100 13.43 -0.99 -1.54
N MET A 101 12.47 -1.43 -0.75
CA MET A 101 11.38 -0.57 -0.29
C MET A 101 11.71 -0.08 1.12
N TYR A 102 11.71 1.24 1.28
CA TYR A 102 11.77 1.90 2.57
C TYR A 102 10.43 2.56 2.87
N MET A 103 10.06 2.59 4.15
CA MET A 103 8.94 3.43 4.60
C MET A 103 9.50 4.78 5.00
N ARG A 104 8.98 5.87 4.43
CA ARG A 104 9.44 7.22 4.73
C ARG A 104 8.34 8.04 5.39
N SER A 105 8.70 8.75 6.46
CA SER A 105 7.80 9.66 7.16
C SER A 105 7.50 10.87 6.29
N VAL A 106 6.23 11.28 6.28
CA VAL A 106 5.75 12.42 5.52
C VAL A 106 4.95 13.33 6.45
N GLU A 107 5.30 14.61 6.47
CA GLU A 107 4.55 15.62 7.21
C GLU A 107 3.24 15.99 6.51
N TYR A 108 2.22 16.37 7.29
CA TYR A 108 0.89 16.70 6.77
C TYR A 108 0.91 17.74 5.66
N GLN A 109 1.73 18.80 5.83
CA GLN A 109 1.81 19.88 4.84
C GLN A 109 2.34 19.38 3.50
N ALA A 110 3.43 18.61 3.50
CA ALA A 110 4.02 18.05 2.28
C ALA A 110 3.06 17.11 1.57
N TRP A 111 2.34 16.26 2.34
CA TRP A 111 1.31 15.37 1.80
C TRP A 111 0.15 16.15 1.18
N ARG A 112 -0.39 17.14 1.90
CA ARG A 112 -1.51 17.97 1.45
C ARG A 112 -1.19 18.75 0.18
N ASP A 113 0.02 19.29 0.10
CA ASP A 113 0.46 20.12 -1.03
C ASP A 113 0.89 19.28 -2.26
N GLY A 114 0.90 17.94 -2.14
CA GLY A 114 1.28 17.03 -3.21
C GLY A 114 2.79 17.03 -3.52
N ASN A 115 3.63 17.55 -2.61
CA ASN A 115 5.06 17.73 -2.82
C ASN A 115 5.90 16.50 -2.38
N VAL A 116 5.35 15.29 -2.52
CA VAL A 116 6.02 14.06 -2.14
C VAL A 116 6.26 13.20 -3.37
N PRO A 117 7.50 13.10 -3.89
CA PRO A 117 7.82 12.48 -5.18
C PRO A 117 7.40 11.02 -5.29
N PHE A 118 7.55 10.24 -4.20
CA PHE A 118 7.21 8.81 -4.18
C PHE A 118 5.70 8.54 -3.91
N ILE A 119 4.93 9.56 -3.53
CA ILE A 119 3.45 9.50 -3.49
C ILE A 119 2.90 9.88 -4.87
N ALA A 120 3.45 10.92 -5.50
CA ALA A 120 3.07 11.34 -6.85
C ALA A 120 3.37 10.27 -7.91
N ASN A 121 4.45 9.51 -7.73
CA ASN A 121 4.88 8.44 -8.62
C ASN A 121 5.25 7.17 -7.82
N PRO A 122 4.27 6.38 -7.35
CA PRO A 122 4.51 5.25 -6.46
C PRO A 122 5.39 4.13 -7.06
N LEU A 123 5.49 4.07 -8.39
CA LEU A 123 6.31 3.08 -9.09
C LEU A 123 7.72 3.59 -9.46
N LYS A 124 7.99 4.88 -9.25
CA LYS A 124 9.32 5.44 -9.49
C LYS A 124 10.31 4.85 -8.49
N ARG A 125 11.51 4.56 -8.99
CA ARG A 125 12.64 4.10 -8.18
C ARG A 125 13.62 5.25 -8.02
N PHE A 126 14.00 5.53 -6.79
CA PHE A 126 14.91 6.62 -6.43
C PHE A 126 16.31 6.07 -6.15
N ALA A 127 17.36 6.78 -6.54
CA ALA A 127 18.71 6.43 -6.13
C ALA A 127 18.84 6.56 -4.59
N GLU A 128 19.83 5.90 -3.99
CA GLU A 128 20.01 5.92 -2.53
C GLU A 128 20.33 7.34 -2.02
N ASP A 129 21.00 8.13 -2.85
CA ASP A 129 21.43 9.52 -2.65
C ASP A 129 20.54 10.56 -3.38
N ASP A 130 19.34 10.17 -3.82
CA ASP A 130 18.43 11.08 -4.51
C ASP A 130 17.95 12.19 -3.55
N GLU A 131 18.40 13.42 -3.79
CA GLU A 131 18.10 14.58 -2.96
C GLU A 131 16.58 14.87 -2.87
N SER A 132 15.79 14.49 -3.88
CA SER A 132 14.35 14.73 -3.89
C SER A 132 13.58 13.97 -2.82
N VAL A 133 14.20 12.97 -2.19
CA VAL A 133 13.62 12.16 -1.11
C VAL A 133 14.38 12.29 0.22
N SER A 134 15.45 13.09 0.26
CA SER A 134 16.31 13.26 1.45
C SER A 134 15.56 13.82 2.65
N ASP A 135 14.62 14.73 2.43
CA ASP A 135 13.84 15.41 3.47
C ASP A 135 12.77 14.52 4.13
N PHE A 136 12.60 13.29 3.62
CA PHE A 136 11.63 12.34 4.15
C PHE A 136 12.35 11.21 4.92
N PRO A 137 12.40 11.28 6.26
CA PRO A 137 13.13 10.33 7.08
C PRO A 137 12.68 8.89 6.88
N ILE A 138 13.63 7.95 6.86
CA ILE A 138 13.33 6.52 6.81
C ILE A 138 12.86 6.06 8.17
N CYS A 139 11.72 5.38 8.19
CA CYS A 139 11.21 4.68 9.37
C CYS A 139 11.63 3.22 9.32
N ALA A 140 12.30 2.75 10.36
CA ALA A 140 12.63 1.33 10.46
C ALA A 140 11.38 0.49 10.76
N PRO A 141 11.28 -0.74 10.21
CA PRO A 141 10.07 -1.56 10.36
C PRO A 141 9.63 -1.81 11.81
N GLY A 142 10.58 -1.89 12.75
CA GLY A 142 10.28 -2.11 14.17
C GLY A 142 9.57 -0.95 14.88
N PHE A 143 9.44 0.21 14.22
CA PHE A 143 8.72 1.38 14.76
C PHE A 143 7.35 1.57 14.12
N ILE A 144 6.87 0.63 13.31
CA ILE A 144 5.57 0.71 12.66
C ILE A 144 4.55 -0.07 13.49
N ASP A 145 3.56 0.63 14.04
CA ASP A 145 2.51 0.06 14.89
C ASP A 145 1.37 -0.55 14.08
N ALA A 146 1.07 0.00 12.90
CA ALA A 146 0.04 -0.53 12.01
C ALA A 146 0.43 -0.37 10.54
N VAL A 147 0.02 -1.34 9.69
CA VAL A 147 0.28 -1.32 8.25
C VAL A 147 -1.02 -1.51 7.49
N ILE A 148 -1.37 -0.54 6.64
CA ILE A 148 -2.49 -0.64 5.70
C ILE A 148 -1.96 -1.15 4.37
N VAL A 149 -2.37 -2.36 3.98
CA VAL A 149 -1.86 -3.04 2.79
C VAL A 149 -2.92 -3.05 1.69
N PRO A 150 -2.62 -2.54 0.48
CA PRO A 150 -3.52 -2.69 -0.65
C PRO A 150 -3.58 -4.14 -1.11
N MET A 151 -4.77 -4.58 -1.57
CA MET A 151 -4.95 -5.91 -2.13
C MET A 151 -5.87 -5.87 -3.35
N VAL A 152 -5.74 -6.88 -4.20
CA VAL A 152 -6.61 -7.05 -5.36
C VAL A 152 -7.88 -7.80 -5.00
N ALA A 153 -7.76 -8.86 -4.22
CA ALA A 153 -8.86 -9.68 -3.73
C ALA A 153 -8.47 -10.43 -2.45
N PHE A 154 -9.45 -10.95 -1.76
CA PHE A 154 -9.30 -11.88 -0.64
C PHE A 154 -10.47 -12.89 -0.65
N ASP A 155 -10.29 -14.03 -0.01
CA ASP A 155 -11.31 -15.05 0.15
C ASP A 155 -11.91 -15.06 1.58
N SER A 156 -12.82 -16.00 1.83
CA SER A 156 -13.47 -16.18 3.14
C SER A 156 -12.50 -16.54 4.26
N ASP A 157 -11.35 -17.13 3.91
CA ASP A 157 -10.29 -17.51 4.85
C ASP A 157 -9.23 -16.42 5.01
N PHE A 158 -9.52 -15.21 4.51
CA PHE A 158 -8.63 -14.03 4.55
C PHE A 158 -7.30 -14.22 3.80
N GLN A 159 -7.23 -15.20 2.87
CA GLN A 159 -6.08 -15.32 1.99
C GLN A 159 -6.08 -14.16 1.00
N ARG A 160 -4.94 -13.48 0.86
CA ARG A 160 -4.82 -12.26 0.07
C ARG A 160 -4.24 -12.53 -1.30
N LEU A 161 -4.80 -11.87 -2.30
CA LEU A 161 -4.25 -11.81 -3.64
C LEU A 161 -3.75 -10.39 -3.90
N GLY A 162 -2.41 -10.24 -3.95
CA GLY A 162 -1.75 -8.97 -4.29
C GLY A 162 -1.61 -8.77 -5.79
N TYR A 163 -0.89 -7.73 -6.18
CA TYR A 163 -0.65 -7.39 -7.60
C TYR A 163 0.31 -8.37 -8.31
N GLY A 164 1.10 -9.14 -7.61
CA GLY A 164 2.07 -10.09 -8.17
C GLY A 164 3.48 -9.70 -7.88
#